data_10cf26c657109293d6bde5b601263689
#
_entry.id   10cf26c657109293d6bde5b601263689
#
_cell.length_a   1.000
_cell.length_b   1.000
_cell.length_c   1.000
_cell.angle_alpha   90.00
_cell.angle_beta   90.00
_cell.angle_gamma   90.00
#
_symmetry.space_group_name_H-M   'P 1'
#
loop_
_entity.id
_entity.type
_entity.pdbx_description
1 polymer ?
#
loop_
_entity_poly.entity_id
_entity_poly.type
_entity_poly.pdbx_seq_one_letter_code
_entity_poly.pdbx_strand_id
1 'polypeptide(L)'
;AAFLSVAASSPVRAEGSVHQTARAEFRGEVVVRVSPRSVADVRALEALSDDRWTCGPTNSDGTMDYRISRDRLSALDSTQIPYRIVVEDVQALIDLAEAEQYGPFENRAFFDAYPTYAQASAYVDSLVASYPQFATRISLGNSIQNRSIFALRLTSPVPPRGSSTRKPVVLINSIQHAREWISLTSTLFVATELLSGYATDPIDRRILDEYEVVVVPIVNPDGYN
;
A
#
# COMPACT_ATOMS: atom_id res chain seq x y z
N ALA A 1 29.46 -1.69 58.16
CA ALA A 1 29.70 -1.33 56.78
C ALA A 1 29.49 -2.57 55.91
N ALA A 2 28.32 -2.66 55.25
CA ALA A 2 28.00 -3.72 54.30
C ALA A 2 27.95 -3.09 52.93
N PHE A 3 28.84 -3.51 52.01
CA PHE A 3 28.83 -3.12 50.59
C PHE A 3 27.80 -3.99 49.85
N LEU A 4 26.76 -3.37 49.34
CA LEU A 4 25.88 -3.99 48.35
C LEU A 4 26.55 -3.88 46.97
N SER A 5 26.89 -5.05 46.39
CA SER A 5 27.35 -5.17 45.00
C SER A 5 26.10 -5.18 44.12
N VAL A 6 25.98 -4.15 43.29
CA VAL A 6 24.98 -4.11 42.20
C VAL A 6 25.57 -4.83 40.99
N ALA A 7 25.02 -5.99 40.69
CA ALA A 7 25.34 -6.72 39.45
C ALA A 7 24.73 -5.99 38.25
N ALA A 8 25.56 -5.53 37.33
CA ALA A 8 25.16 -4.97 36.06
C ALA A 8 24.62 -6.09 35.15
N SER A 9 23.34 -6.06 34.83
CA SER A 9 22.72 -6.94 33.85
C SER A 9 23.13 -6.46 32.45
N SER A 10 23.83 -7.32 31.72
CA SER A 10 24.14 -7.14 30.30
C SER A 10 22.85 -7.09 29.49
N PRO A 11 22.76 -6.22 28.46
CA PRO A 11 21.62 -6.24 27.58
C PRO A 11 21.63 -7.51 26.71
N VAL A 12 20.55 -8.27 26.80
CA VAL A 12 20.25 -9.37 25.88
C VAL A 12 20.11 -8.78 24.47
N ARG A 13 21.08 -9.04 23.60
CA ARG A 13 20.94 -8.81 22.15
C ARG A 13 19.84 -9.75 21.65
N ALA A 14 18.69 -9.19 21.29
CA ALA A 14 17.71 -9.88 20.46
C ALA A 14 18.30 -10.00 19.04
N GLU A 15 18.93 -11.14 18.74
CA GLU A 15 19.16 -11.59 17.38
C GLU A 15 17.82 -12.05 16.78
N GLY A 16 17.00 -11.09 16.36
CA GLY A 16 15.91 -11.34 15.44
C GLY A 16 16.51 -11.57 14.06
N SER A 17 16.65 -12.82 13.61
CA SER A 17 16.86 -13.12 12.21
C SER A 17 15.63 -12.63 11.47
N VAL A 18 15.72 -11.45 10.88
CA VAL A 18 14.80 -11.01 9.83
C VAL A 18 15.01 -12.02 8.70
N HIS A 19 14.04 -12.92 8.50
CA HIS A 19 13.95 -13.67 7.25
C HIS A 19 13.78 -12.61 6.16
N GLN A 20 14.89 -12.20 5.56
CA GLN A 20 14.87 -11.52 4.27
C GLN A 20 14.30 -12.55 3.29
N THR A 21 13.00 -12.46 3.01
CA THR A 21 12.42 -13.09 1.83
C THR A 21 13.25 -12.61 0.65
N ALA A 22 13.80 -13.54 -0.13
CA ALA A 22 14.58 -13.21 -1.31
C ALA A 22 13.76 -12.23 -2.15
N ARG A 23 14.30 -11.04 -2.36
CA ARG A 23 13.66 -9.99 -3.15
C ARG A 23 13.51 -10.51 -4.57
N ALA A 24 12.33 -10.34 -5.16
CA ALA A 24 12.14 -10.69 -6.56
C ALA A 24 13.04 -9.80 -7.42
N GLU A 25 13.87 -10.43 -8.28
CA GLU A 25 14.71 -9.74 -9.25
C GLU A 25 14.02 -9.74 -10.61
N PHE A 26 13.96 -8.57 -11.24
CA PHE A 26 13.34 -8.34 -12.56
C PHE A 26 14.37 -7.93 -13.61
N ARG A 27 15.62 -8.38 -13.43
CA ARG A 27 16.72 -8.08 -14.36
C ARG A 27 16.43 -8.67 -15.73
N GLY A 28 16.62 -7.88 -16.78
CA GLY A 28 16.37 -8.29 -18.15
C GLY A 28 14.89 -8.37 -18.53
N GLU A 29 14.00 -7.79 -17.73
CA GLU A 29 12.59 -7.71 -18.03
C GLU A 29 12.19 -6.31 -18.51
N VAL A 30 11.24 -6.27 -19.42
CA VAL A 30 10.68 -5.07 -20.04
C VAL A 30 9.16 -5.04 -19.85
N VAL A 31 8.55 -3.87 -19.96
CA VAL A 31 7.10 -3.77 -20.16
C VAL A 31 6.82 -3.39 -21.58
N VAL A 32 6.01 -4.20 -22.23
CA VAL A 32 5.53 -3.94 -23.59
C VAL A 32 4.07 -3.51 -23.55
N ARG A 33 3.74 -2.46 -24.28
CA ARG A 33 2.36 -2.08 -24.57
C ARG A 33 1.97 -2.65 -25.91
N VAL A 34 0.93 -3.47 -25.91
CA VAL A 34 0.46 -4.22 -27.07
C VAL A 34 -0.93 -3.78 -27.50
N SER A 35 -1.24 -3.94 -28.77
CA SER A 35 -2.57 -3.71 -29.36
C SER A 35 -3.16 -5.03 -29.86
N PRO A 36 -3.76 -5.87 -28.99
CA PRO A 36 -4.32 -7.14 -29.39
C PRO A 36 -5.56 -6.91 -30.27
N ARG A 37 -5.70 -7.72 -31.32
CA ARG A 37 -6.80 -7.63 -32.30
C ARG A 37 -7.87 -8.67 -32.06
N SER A 38 -7.55 -9.68 -31.23
CA SER A 38 -8.42 -10.82 -30.98
C SER A 38 -8.17 -11.45 -29.62
N VAL A 39 -9.09 -12.30 -29.16
CA VAL A 39 -8.90 -13.14 -27.96
C VAL A 39 -7.73 -14.12 -28.14
N ALA A 40 -7.46 -14.55 -29.37
CA ALA A 40 -6.30 -15.40 -29.65
C ALA A 40 -4.98 -14.67 -29.41
N ASP A 41 -4.91 -13.37 -29.78
CA ASP A 41 -3.75 -12.52 -29.50
C ASP A 41 -3.52 -12.41 -27.99
N VAL A 42 -4.58 -12.18 -27.21
CA VAL A 42 -4.49 -12.09 -25.73
C VAL A 42 -3.95 -13.39 -25.14
N ARG A 43 -4.44 -14.55 -25.58
CA ARG A 43 -3.94 -15.85 -25.12
C ARG A 43 -2.47 -16.09 -25.47
N ALA A 44 -2.04 -15.67 -26.67
CA ALA A 44 -0.64 -15.76 -27.08
C ALA A 44 0.25 -14.86 -26.19
N LEU A 45 -0.20 -13.67 -25.86
CA LEU A 45 0.49 -12.74 -24.95
C LEU A 45 0.58 -13.30 -23.53
N GLU A 46 -0.51 -13.84 -23.00
CA GLU A 46 -0.53 -14.48 -21.68
C GLU A 46 0.40 -15.71 -21.58
N ALA A 47 0.60 -16.41 -22.69
CA ALA A 47 1.56 -17.53 -22.74
C ALA A 47 3.04 -17.07 -22.81
N LEU A 48 3.30 -15.86 -23.28
CA LEU A 48 4.63 -15.28 -23.42
C LEU A 48 5.03 -14.41 -22.23
N SER A 49 4.04 -13.86 -21.53
CA SER A 49 4.27 -12.92 -20.43
C SER A 49 4.40 -13.60 -19.08
N ASP A 50 5.09 -12.94 -18.18
CA ASP A 50 5.18 -13.33 -16.78
C ASP A 50 4.14 -12.63 -15.92
N ASP A 51 3.64 -11.47 -16.37
CA ASP A 51 2.63 -10.70 -15.64
C ASP A 51 1.93 -9.69 -16.55
N ARG A 52 0.61 -9.51 -16.35
CA ARG A 52 -0.18 -8.46 -17.00
C ARG A 52 -0.29 -7.25 -16.09
N TRP A 53 0.20 -6.09 -16.56
CA TRP A 53 0.20 -4.85 -15.79
C TRP A 53 -1.06 -4.01 -15.97
N THR A 54 -1.86 -4.29 -16.98
CA THR A 54 -3.16 -3.62 -17.16
C THR A 54 -4.17 -4.13 -16.14
N CYS A 55 -4.68 -3.25 -15.30
CA CYS A 55 -5.80 -3.53 -14.40
C CYS A 55 -7.12 -3.42 -15.18
N GLY A 56 -7.81 -4.54 -15.37
CA GLY A 56 -9.02 -4.59 -16.20
C GLY A 56 -8.81 -5.23 -17.57
N PRO A 57 -9.82 -5.20 -18.45
CA PRO A 57 -9.74 -5.83 -19.77
C PRO A 57 -8.73 -5.15 -20.69
N THR A 58 -8.68 -3.81 -20.72
CA THR A 58 -7.75 -3.02 -21.54
C THR A 58 -7.51 -1.66 -20.90
N ASN A 59 -6.48 -0.93 -21.37
CA ASN A 59 -6.34 0.50 -21.14
C ASN A 59 -7.47 1.27 -21.87
N SER A 60 -7.61 2.56 -21.60
CA SER A 60 -8.65 3.42 -22.21
C SER A 60 -8.56 3.52 -23.75
N ASP A 61 -7.37 3.27 -24.31
CA ASP A 61 -7.09 3.25 -25.74
C ASP A 61 -7.18 1.85 -26.38
N GLY A 62 -7.64 0.85 -25.63
CA GLY A 62 -7.74 -0.54 -26.09
C GLY A 62 -6.43 -1.33 -26.04
N THR A 63 -5.33 -0.73 -25.59
CA THR A 63 -4.04 -1.41 -25.42
C THR A 63 -3.96 -2.18 -24.12
N MET A 64 -2.96 -3.06 -24.00
CA MET A 64 -2.66 -3.82 -22.79
C MET A 64 -1.16 -3.79 -22.52
N ASP A 65 -0.78 -3.75 -21.25
CA ASP A 65 0.61 -3.76 -20.83
C ASP A 65 0.97 -5.11 -20.21
N TYR A 66 2.07 -5.69 -20.66
CA TYR A 66 2.59 -6.96 -20.20
C TYR A 66 4.06 -6.83 -19.83
N ARG A 67 4.46 -7.46 -18.72
CA ARG A 67 5.85 -7.66 -18.35
C ARG A 67 6.35 -8.94 -19.03
N ILE A 68 7.44 -8.82 -19.75
CA ILE A 68 8.00 -9.92 -20.56
C ILE A 68 9.53 -9.92 -20.39
N SER A 69 10.12 -11.11 -20.26
CA SER A 69 11.56 -11.23 -20.31
C SER A 69 12.09 -10.84 -21.70
N ARG A 70 13.18 -10.09 -21.76
CA ARG A 70 13.77 -9.53 -22.99
C ARG A 70 14.16 -10.61 -24.00
N ASP A 71 14.54 -11.81 -23.54
CA ASP A 71 14.86 -12.95 -24.38
C ASP A 71 13.63 -13.54 -25.11
N ARG A 72 12.42 -13.21 -24.66
CA ARG A 72 11.15 -13.61 -25.33
C ARG A 72 10.64 -12.61 -26.34
N LEU A 73 11.30 -11.47 -26.55
CA LEU A 73 10.84 -10.47 -27.51
C LEU A 73 10.82 -11.00 -28.94
N SER A 74 11.77 -11.87 -29.33
CA SER A 74 11.76 -12.52 -30.64
C SER A 74 10.55 -13.43 -30.86
N ALA A 75 10.06 -14.08 -29.80
CA ALA A 75 8.83 -14.86 -29.85
C ALA A 75 7.61 -13.95 -29.97
N LEU A 76 7.62 -12.78 -29.30
CA LEU A 76 6.58 -11.77 -29.45
C LEU A 76 6.55 -11.20 -30.87
N ASP A 77 7.71 -10.89 -31.49
CA ASP A 77 7.81 -10.46 -32.90
C ASP A 77 7.17 -11.49 -33.84
N SER A 78 7.34 -12.76 -33.56
CA SER A 78 6.78 -13.85 -34.37
C SER A 78 5.25 -13.90 -34.35
N THR A 79 4.60 -13.31 -33.34
CA THR A 79 3.13 -13.21 -33.25
C THR A 79 2.57 -12.16 -34.19
N GLN A 80 3.37 -11.22 -34.68
CA GLN A 80 2.95 -10.04 -35.45
C GLN A 80 1.90 -9.15 -34.76
N ILE A 81 1.79 -9.26 -33.42
CA ILE A 81 0.98 -8.35 -32.63
C ILE A 81 1.73 -7.03 -32.50
N PRO A 82 1.14 -5.88 -32.88
CA PRO A 82 1.81 -4.60 -32.73
C PRO A 82 2.11 -4.29 -31.26
N TYR A 83 3.35 -3.91 -30.97
CA TYR A 83 3.74 -3.50 -29.64
C TYR A 83 4.79 -2.39 -29.65
N ARG A 84 4.99 -1.77 -28.49
CA ARG A 84 6.14 -0.91 -28.19
C ARG A 84 6.62 -1.17 -26.78
N ILE A 85 7.91 -1.04 -26.52
CA ILE A 85 8.45 -1.10 -25.17
C ILE A 85 8.13 0.23 -24.47
N VAL A 86 7.52 0.16 -23.29
CA VAL A 86 7.15 1.32 -22.46
C VAL A 86 8.02 1.42 -21.21
N VAL A 87 8.62 0.31 -20.77
CA VAL A 87 9.64 0.27 -19.72
C VAL A 87 10.78 -0.60 -20.22
N GLU A 88 11.94 -0.01 -20.43
CA GLU A 88 13.13 -0.71 -20.96
C GLU A 88 13.83 -1.60 -19.94
N ASP A 89 13.72 -1.27 -18.66
CA ASP A 89 14.34 -2.01 -17.56
C ASP A 89 13.44 -1.92 -16.32
N VAL A 90 12.76 -3.03 -16.02
CA VAL A 90 11.84 -3.09 -14.88
C VAL A 90 12.61 -3.00 -13.56
N GLN A 91 13.81 -3.60 -13.47
CA GLN A 91 14.61 -3.54 -12.25
C GLN A 91 15.09 -2.11 -11.98
N ALA A 92 15.56 -1.41 -13.00
CA ALA A 92 15.98 0.00 -12.86
C ALA A 92 14.83 0.90 -12.41
N LEU A 93 13.60 0.67 -12.91
CA LEU A 93 12.42 1.40 -12.46
C LEU A 93 12.11 1.13 -10.98
N ILE A 94 12.22 -0.12 -10.53
CA ILE A 94 12.01 -0.50 -9.13
C ILE A 94 13.11 0.12 -8.25
N ASP A 95 14.37 0.01 -8.66
CA ASP A 95 15.51 0.56 -7.91
C ASP A 95 15.38 2.09 -7.74
N LEU A 96 14.92 2.78 -8.78
CA LEU A 96 14.64 4.22 -8.72
C LEU A 96 13.50 4.54 -7.75
N ALA A 97 12.38 3.84 -7.87
CA ALA A 97 11.23 4.03 -6.99
C ALA A 97 11.58 3.74 -5.53
N GLU A 98 12.41 2.72 -5.28
CA GLU A 98 12.89 2.40 -3.93
C GLU A 98 13.88 3.44 -3.40
N ALA A 99 14.78 3.96 -4.23
CA ALA A 99 15.66 5.05 -3.84
C ALA A 99 14.86 6.32 -3.44
N GLU A 100 13.77 6.59 -4.13
CA GLU A 100 12.83 7.65 -3.76
C GLU A 100 12.05 7.32 -2.48
N GLN A 101 11.63 6.07 -2.30
CA GLN A 101 10.86 5.61 -1.14
C GLN A 101 11.72 5.52 0.13
N TYR A 102 12.95 5.02 0.02
CA TYR A 102 13.86 4.77 1.15
C TYR A 102 14.97 5.82 1.28
N GLY A 103 14.95 6.90 0.51
CA GLY A 103 15.80 8.05 0.73
C GLY A 103 15.62 8.59 2.17
N PRO A 104 16.56 9.36 2.74
CA PRO A 104 16.55 9.73 4.16
C PRO A 104 15.23 10.39 4.55
N PHE A 105 14.34 9.55 5.12
CA PHE A 105 12.99 9.90 5.55
C PHE A 105 12.99 10.81 6.79
N GLU A 106 14.14 10.97 7.43
CA GLU A 106 14.31 11.68 8.72
C GLU A 106 13.89 13.16 8.67
N ASN A 107 13.76 13.75 7.48
CA ASN A 107 13.38 15.16 7.29
C ASN A 107 12.21 15.37 6.30
N ARG A 108 11.48 14.32 5.92
CA ARG A 108 10.31 14.44 5.03
C ARG A 108 9.01 14.33 5.80
N ALA A 109 8.02 15.15 5.46
CA ALA A 109 6.67 14.96 5.94
C ALA A 109 6.14 13.60 5.43
N PHE A 110 5.25 12.95 6.20
CA PHE A 110 4.74 11.60 5.90
C PHE A 110 4.20 11.46 4.47
N PHE A 111 3.64 12.53 3.91
CA PHE A 111 3.04 12.53 2.57
C PHE A 111 3.98 12.92 1.43
N ASP A 112 5.25 13.23 1.71
CA ASP A 112 6.24 13.62 0.70
C ASP A 112 6.88 12.41 0.00
N ALA A 113 6.65 11.20 0.50
CA ALA A 113 7.14 9.97 -0.09
C ALA A 113 6.18 8.80 0.21
N TYR A 114 6.37 7.66 -0.46
CA TYR A 114 5.61 6.45 -0.16
C TYR A 114 6.14 5.79 1.11
N PRO A 115 5.33 5.66 2.17
CA PRO A 115 5.78 5.09 3.44
C PRO A 115 5.93 3.57 3.36
N THR A 116 6.84 3.00 4.13
CA THR A 116 6.87 1.56 4.38
C THR A 116 5.67 1.12 5.22
N TYR A 117 5.42 -0.19 5.30
CA TYR A 117 4.40 -0.75 6.21
C TYR A 117 4.60 -0.29 7.66
N ALA A 118 5.85 -0.30 8.15
CA ALA A 118 6.16 0.11 9.52
C ALA A 118 5.87 1.60 9.76
N GLN A 119 6.20 2.46 8.79
CA GLN A 119 5.93 3.89 8.85
C GLN A 119 4.43 4.18 8.81
N ALA A 120 3.68 3.50 7.94
CA ALA A 120 2.22 3.63 7.87
C ALA A 120 1.55 3.17 9.18
N SER A 121 2.04 2.08 9.76
CA SER A 121 1.58 1.59 11.07
C SER A 121 1.84 2.61 12.17
N ALA A 122 3.05 3.16 12.25
CA ALA A 122 3.42 4.17 13.24
C ALA A 122 2.63 5.48 13.04
N TYR A 123 2.36 5.86 11.79
CA TYR A 123 1.53 7.02 11.50
C TYR A 123 0.10 6.86 12.00
N VAL A 124 -0.52 5.70 11.78
CA VAL A 124 -1.85 5.38 12.34
C VAL A 124 -1.83 5.45 13.88
N ASP A 125 -0.79 4.94 14.54
CA ASP A 125 -0.65 5.04 15.99
C ASP A 125 -0.53 6.50 16.45
N SER A 126 0.16 7.34 15.69
CA SER A 126 0.26 8.77 15.98
C SER A 126 -1.08 9.51 15.85
N LEU A 127 -1.91 9.14 14.86
CA LEU A 127 -3.26 9.69 14.71
C LEU A 127 -4.16 9.30 15.89
N VAL A 128 -4.09 8.04 16.32
CA VAL A 128 -4.84 7.56 17.50
C VAL A 128 -4.39 8.32 18.76
N ALA A 129 -3.10 8.52 18.94
CA ALA A 129 -2.56 9.26 20.08
C ALA A 129 -2.95 10.75 20.06
N SER A 130 -2.99 11.37 18.87
CA SER A 130 -3.33 12.80 18.70
C SER A 130 -4.83 13.07 18.80
N TYR A 131 -5.66 12.09 18.41
CA TYR A 131 -7.12 12.23 18.37
C TYR A 131 -7.85 11.10 19.11
N PRO A 132 -7.57 10.87 20.42
CA PRO A 132 -8.05 9.69 21.15
C PRO A 132 -9.58 9.63 21.30
N GLN A 133 -10.28 10.76 21.13
CA GLN A 133 -11.75 10.81 21.19
C GLN A 133 -12.41 10.44 19.86
N PHE A 134 -11.66 10.49 18.75
CA PHE A 134 -12.18 10.32 17.39
C PHE A 134 -11.60 9.11 16.68
N ALA A 135 -10.39 8.70 17.02
CA ALA A 135 -9.63 7.68 16.32
C ALA A 135 -9.38 6.45 17.21
N THR A 136 -9.58 5.27 16.64
CA THR A 136 -9.29 4.00 17.31
C THR A 136 -8.67 3.04 16.29
N ARG A 137 -7.55 2.40 16.68
CA ARG A 137 -6.96 1.31 15.89
C ARG A 137 -7.69 0.01 16.17
N ILE A 138 -8.09 -0.72 15.12
CA ILE A 138 -8.77 -2.02 15.20
C ILE A 138 -7.89 -3.08 14.55
N SER A 139 -7.69 -4.21 15.21
CA SER A 139 -7.05 -5.38 14.60
C SER A 139 -8.07 -6.13 13.75
N LEU A 140 -7.71 -6.45 12.51
CA LEU A 140 -8.49 -7.29 11.61
C LEU A 140 -7.91 -8.71 11.48
N GLY A 141 -6.85 -9.01 12.21
CA GLY A 141 -6.12 -10.27 12.15
C GLY A 141 -4.78 -10.15 11.45
N ASN A 142 -4.27 -11.27 10.95
CA ASN A 142 -2.97 -11.32 10.31
C ASN A 142 -3.07 -11.90 8.88
N SER A 143 -2.13 -11.52 8.04
CA SER A 143 -1.92 -12.08 6.71
C SER A 143 -1.36 -13.50 6.76
N ILE A 144 -1.17 -14.12 5.59
CA ILE A 144 -0.54 -15.45 5.43
C ILE A 144 0.90 -15.45 6.00
N GLN A 145 1.65 -14.36 5.81
CA GLN A 145 3.01 -14.20 6.35
C GLN A 145 3.01 -13.64 7.78
N ASN A 146 1.87 -13.70 8.48
CA ASN A 146 1.70 -13.27 9.86
C ASN A 146 1.95 -11.77 10.11
N ARG A 147 1.72 -10.92 9.09
CA ARG A 147 1.74 -9.46 9.25
C ARG A 147 0.37 -8.96 9.69
N SER A 148 0.32 -8.05 10.65
CA SER A 148 -0.93 -7.50 11.15
C SER A 148 -1.70 -6.76 10.06
N ILE A 149 -2.98 -7.05 9.92
CA ILE A 149 -3.93 -6.26 9.14
C ILE A 149 -4.74 -5.44 10.15
N PHE A 150 -4.76 -4.13 9.97
CA PHE A 150 -5.41 -3.21 10.90
C PHE A 150 -6.26 -2.18 10.19
N ALA A 151 -7.23 -1.64 10.91
CA ALA A 151 -8.02 -0.51 10.48
C ALA A 151 -7.88 0.66 11.45
N LEU A 152 -8.07 1.86 10.94
CA LEU A 152 -8.28 3.08 11.69
C LEU A 152 -9.76 3.42 11.62
N ARG A 153 -10.45 3.35 12.76
CA ARG A 153 -11.84 3.72 12.90
C ARG A 153 -11.93 5.18 13.35
N LEU A 154 -12.66 5.98 12.60
CA LEU A 154 -12.86 7.41 12.83
C LEU A 154 -14.35 7.68 13.07
N THR A 155 -14.67 8.34 14.18
CA THR A 155 -16.02 8.75 14.51
C THR A 155 -16.00 9.73 15.67
N SER A 156 -16.91 10.69 15.71
CA SER A 156 -17.06 11.54 16.89
C SER A 156 -17.89 10.85 17.98
N PRO A 157 -17.81 11.30 19.25
CA PRO A 157 -18.65 10.80 20.33
C PRO A 157 -20.12 11.26 20.23
N VAL A 158 -20.48 12.08 19.24
CA VAL A 158 -21.86 12.52 19.01
C VAL A 158 -22.74 11.31 18.70
N PRO A 159 -23.88 11.13 19.38
CA PRO A 159 -24.79 10.01 19.15
C PRO A 159 -25.35 10.01 17.72
N PRO A 160 -25.70 8.82 17.17
CA PRO A 160 -26.38 8.72 15.89
C PRO A 160 -27.71 9.53 15.89
N ARG A 161 -28.10 10.05 14.75
CA ARG A 161 -29.36 10.79 14.60
C ARG A 161 -30.57 9.83 14.59
N GLY A 162 -31.69 10.32 15.12
CA GLY A 162 -32.96 9.59 15.12
C GLY A 162 -32.99 8.42 16.09
N SER A 163 -33.70 7.36 15.72
CA SER A 163 -33.84 6.14 16.53
C SER A 163 -32.71 5.10 16.30
N SER A 164 -31.72 5.42 15.50
CA SER A 164 -30.60 4.50 15.22
C SER A 164 -29.69 4.37 16.45
N THR A 165 -29.24 3.16 16.74
CA THR A 165 -28.25 2.88 17.78
C THR A 165 -26.81 2.90 17.26
N ARG A 166 -26.64 3.01 15.94
CA ARG A 166 -25.33 3.02 15.27
C ARG A 166 -25.28 4.02 14.13
N LYS A 167 -24.13 4.61 13.91
CA LYS A 167 -23.85 5.40 12.72
C LYS A 167 -23.69 4.48 11.51
N PRO A 168 -24.07 4.90 10.31
CA PRO A 168 -23.70 4.20 9.08
C PRO A 168 -22.18 4.13 8.94
N VAL A 169 -21.67 3.01 8.38
CA VAL A 169 -20.24 2.80 8.20
C VAL A 169 -19.84 3.10 6.77
N VAL A 170 -18.79 3.90 6.61
CA VAL A 170 -18.08 4.12 5.35
C VAL A 170 -16.76 3.37 5.43
N LEU A 171 -16.55 2.39 4.55
CA LEU A 171 -15.30 1.65 4.45
C LEU A 171 -14.44 2.24 3.34
N ILE A 172 -13.22 2.62 3.68
CA ILE A 172 -12.17 3.03 2.75
C ILE A 172 -11.01 2.07 2.90
N ASN A 173 -10.60 1.44 1.82
CA ASN A 173 -9.48 0.50 1.84
C ASN A 173 -8.50 0.79 0.70
N SER A 174 -7.23 0.39 0.90
CA SER A 174 -6.17 0.58 -0.09
C SER A 174 -5.19 -0.60 -0.08
N ILE A 175 -4.28 -0.60 -1.03
CA ILE A 175 -3.24 -1.63 -1.16
C ILE A 175 -3.83 -3.06 -1.22
N GLN A 176 -4.90 -3.27 -1.98
CA GLN A 176 -5.28 -4.61 -2.43
C GLN A 176 -4.25 -5.12 -3.43
N HIS A 177 -3.87 -4.27 -4.38
CA HIS A 177 -2.75 -4.48 -5.27
C HIS A 177 -1.53 -3.74 -4.71
N ALA A 178 -0.50 -4.47 -4.37
CA ALA A 178 0.67 -3.99 -3.64
C ALA A 178 1.46 -2.86 -4.32
N ARG A 179 1.31 -2.69 -5.63
CA ARG A 179 1.98 -1.66 -6.45
C ARG A 179 1.25 -0.31 -6.52
N GLU A 180 0.07 -0.19 -5.92
CA GLU A 180 -0.74 1.04 -5.94
C GLU A 180 -0.40 1.95 -4.75
N TRP A 181 0.86 2.30 -4.59
CA TRP A 181 1.40 2.98 -3.40
C TRP A 181 0.71 4.31 -3.09
N ILE A 182 0.31 5.07 -4.13
CA ILE A 182 -0.43 6.32 -3.95
C ILE A 182 -1.76 6.11 -3.21
N SER A 183 -2.38 4.92 -3.32
CA SER A 183 -3.64 4.64 -2.65
C SER A 183 -3.51 4.67 -1.12
N LEU A 184 -2.36 4.22 -0.58
CA LEU A 184 -2.07 4.27 0.85
C LEU A 184 -1.99 5.71 1.35
N THR A 185 -1.17 6.55 0.70
CA THR A 185 -1.00 7.95 1.11
C THR A 185 -2.29 8.73 0.97
N SER A 186 -3.05 8.54 -0.13
CA SER A 186 -4.36 9.17 -0.32
C SER A 186 -5.36 8.78 0.76
N THR A 187 -5.40 7.51 1.13
CA THR A 187 -6.33 6.99 2.15
C THR A 187 -6.00 7.55 3.54
N LEU A 188 -4.71 7.59 3.90
CA LEU A 188 -4.28 8.17 5.17
C LEU A 188 -4.38 9.71 5.18
N PHE A 189 -4.22 10.36 4.03
CA PHE A 189 -4.46 11.80 3.90
C PHE A 189 -5.92 12.13 4.21
N VAL A 190 -6.87 11.42 3.61
CA VAL A 190 -8.30 11.60 3.92
C VAL A 190 -8.60 11.41 5.42
N ALA A 191 -8.00 10.38 6.05
CA ALA A 191 -8.16 10.17 7.48
C ALA A 191 -7.62 11.34 8.31
N THR A 192 -6.47 11.89 7.90
CA THR A 192 -5.83 13.03 8.58
C THR A 192 -6.67 14.29 8.45
N GLU A 193 -7.16 14.60 7.24
CA GLU A 193 -8.01 15.77 6.99
C GLU A 193 -9.29 15.71 7.82
N LEU A 194 -10.00 14.58 7.83
CA LEU A 194 -11.22 14.40 8.63
C LEU A 194 -10.98 14.65 10.13
N LEU A 195 -9.83 14.23 10.66
CA LEU A 195 -9.49 14.43 12.07
C LEU A 195 -9.08 15.86 12.37
N SER A 196 -8.19 16.44 11.56
CA SER A 196 -7.65 17.78 11.76
C SER A 196 -8.70 18.87 11.48
N GLY A 197 -9.57 18.63 10.50
CA GLY A 197 -10.64 19.54 10.11
C GLY A 197 -11.86 19.52 11.03
N TYR A 198 -12.01 18.53 11.92
CA TYR A 198 -13.21 18.39 12.76
C TYR A 198 -13.59 19.68 13.51
N ALA A 199 -12.62 20.43 14.00
CA ALA A 199 -12.87 21.66 14.75
C ALA A 199 -13.21 22.87 13.86
N THR A 200 -12.74 22.89 12.63
CA THR A 200 -12.72 24.07 11.75
C THR A 200 -13.54 23.93 10.49
N ASP A 201 -13.68 22.71 9.95
CA ASP A 201 -14.46 22.45 8.75
C ASP A 201 -15.82 21.82 9.10
N PRO A 202 -16.94 22.45 8.69
CA PRO A 202 -18.27 21.93 8.97
C PRO A 202 -18.59 20.61 8.22
N ILE A 203 -17.91 20.32 7.11
CA ILE A 203 -18.09 19.07 6.34
C ILE A 203 -17.43 17.92 7.08
N ASP A 204 -16.18 18.08 7.51
CA ASP A 204 -15.43 17.06 8.25
C ASP A 204 -16.12 16.73 9.58
N ARG A 205 -16.56 17.77 10.28
CA ARG A 205 -17.36 17.61 11.49
C ARG A 205 -18.62 16.80 11.21
N ARG A 206 -19.37 17.15 10.19
CA ARG A 206 -20.60 16.47 9.83
C ARG A 206 -20.36 15.01 9.47
N ILE A 207 -19.29 14.72 8.72
CA ILE A 207 -18.92 13.34 8.36
C ILE A 207 -18.69 12.51 9.63
N LEU A 208 -17.85 12.98 10.55
CA LEU A 208 -17.55 12.23 11.77
C LEU A 208 -18.72 12.19 12.77
N ASP A 209 -19.64 13.18 12.74
CA ASP A 209 -20.83 13.18 13.58
C ASP A 209 -21.91 12.23 13.06
N GLU A 210 -22.03 12.06 11.75
CA GLU A 210 -23.11 11.26 11.15
C GLU A 210 -22.67 9.85 10.76
N TYR A 211 -21.36 9.62 10.55
CA TYR A 211 -20.81 8.36 10.07
C TYR A 211 -19.71 7.82 10.97
N GLU A 212 -19.48 6.52 10.86
CA GLU A 212 -18.28 5.84 11.28
C GLU A 212 -17.44 5.56 10.04
N VAL A 213 -16.25 6.16 9.94
CA VAL A 213 -15.34 5.93 8.81
C VAL A 213 -14.30 4.91 9.23
N VAL A 214 -14.24 3.79 8.54
CA VAL A 214 -13.28 2.72 8.77
C VAL A 214 -12.29 2.70 7.62
N VAL A 215 -11.04 2.98 7.93
CA VAL A 215 -9.93 3.06 6.97
C VAL A 215 -9.04 1.85 7.15
N VAL A 216 -8.90 1.00 6.10
CA VAL A 216 -7.95 -0.12 6.07
C VAL A 216 -6.81 0.28 5.14
N PRO A 217 -5.70 0.81 5.67
CA PRO A 217 -4.66 1.42 4.83
C PRO A 217 -3.88 0.40 4.01
N ILE A 218 -3.68 -0.82 4.51
CA ILE A 218 -2.94 -1.86 3.81
C ILE A 218 -3.70 -3.19 3.95
N VAL A 219 -4.47 -3.54 2.92
CA VAL A 219 -5.23 -4.80 2.88
C VAL A 219 -4.33 -6.00 2.59
N ASN A 220 -3.29 -5.80 1.74
CA ASN A 220 -2.33 -6.83 1.35
C ASN A 220 -0.92 -6.48 1.87
N PRO A 221 -0.64 -6.66 3.17
CA PRO A 221 0.67 -6.34 3.74
C PRO A 221 1.79 -7.25 3.25
N ASP A 222 1.48 -8.46 2.77
CA ASP A 222 2.48 -9.40 2.27
C ASP A 222 3.03 -8.99 0.92
N GLY A 223 2.17 -8.44 0.06
CA GLY A 223 2.62 -7.93 -1.22
C GLY A 223 3.23 -6.53 -1.13
N TYR A 224 2.89 -5.75 -0.10
CA TYR A 224 3.38 -4.37 0.06
C TYR A 224 4.77 -4.29 0.70
N ASN A 225 5.19 -5.28 1.48
CA ASN A 225 6.40 -5.23 2.31
C ASN A 225 7.57 -5.99 1.66
#